data_68b0ebc1614920d2cbdcd3eb229a552e
#
_entry.id   68b0ebc1614920d2cbdcd3eb229a552e
#
_cell.length_a   1.000
_cell.length_b   1.000
_cell.length_c   1.000
_cell.angle_alpha   90.00
_cell.angle_beta   90.00
_cell.angle_gamma   90.00
#
_symmetry.space_group_name_H-M   'P 1'
#
loop_
_entity.id
_entity.type
_entity.pdbx_description
1 polymer ?
#
loop_
_entity_poly.entity_id
_entity_poly.type
_entity_poly.pdbx_seq_one_letter_code
_entity_poly.pdbx_strand_id
1 'polypeptide(L)'
;YGFKIADKLKKSLPDLAIRGIYANNHSLLVSTYKGFYLNQKLFFPETLIFSNSNIIEEKGHYYFVANSEMIYKMSIDGSELEKIIHRSQLEKINNASVLIFHRGKLYIGGEKGLVVYNQNKKIQILKEGIDIHNLNIINDKLWISGSDGVYVLENKNLKRVFKINNSTGVFDLDGLIVSTSYEGLWTYDIQKNRLKNILAGSPYEKLETDAFYEDNYGNFWISTINGIIRYQRDNKNISTFLEGTEFNRRSYFFKGDTIYLGSNGNGLISFDIKELIAEDGINAPSKENFRFFYIATLIFMVGLSVVLFFKFKLPPVEIIVDPPKAEVETDENVFFSSLENYIRNHIDEVNIDQIRYQSGLTKYAFYTKFVNHFGKKPKEYLSEIKIKILQEKQNELLKKRNSLEEI
;
A
#
# COMPACT_ATOMS: atom_id res chain seq x y z
N TYR A 1 9.61 2.36 -30.40
CA TYR A 1 9.61 1.54 -29.15
C TYR A 1 8.21 1.35 -28.53
N GLY A 2 7.20 2.15 -28.90
CA GLY A 2 5.84 2.10 -28.31
C GLY A 2 4.94 0.92 -28.73
N PHE A 3 5.23 0.19 -29.79
CA PHE A 3 4.29 -0.78 -30.36
C PHE A 3 4.26 -2.16 -29.69
N LYS A 4 5.35 -2.63 -29.08
CA LYS A 4 5.40 -3.95 -28.42
C LYS A 4 4.74 -3.99 -27.04
N ILE A 5 4.62 -2.84 -26.38
CA ILE A 5 4.06 -2.73 -25.02
C ILE A 5 2.54 -2.77 -25.02
N ALA A 6 1.89 -2.38 -26.12
CA ALA A 6 0.43 -2.34 -26.23
C ALA A 6 -0.25 -3.71 -26.04
N ASP A 7 0.42 -4.80 -26.37
CA ASP A 7 -0.15 -6.16 -26.31
C ASP A 7 -0.27 -6.70 -24.87
N LYS A 8 0.51 -6.17 -23.93
CA LYS A 8 0.47 -6.59 -22.50
C LYS A 8 -0.43 -5.73 -21.64
N LEU A 9 -0.84 -4.59 -22.18
CA LEU A 9 -1.80 -3.72 -21.53
C LEU A 9 -3.22 -4.23 -21.81
N LYS A 10 -3.82 -4.86 -20.80
CA LYS A 10 -5.20 -5.34 -20.94
C LYS A 10 -6.15 -4.16 -20.81
N LYS A 11 -6.85 -3.84 -21.89
CA LYS A 11 -7.94 -2.85 -21.89
C LYS A 11 -9.27 -3.58 -21.72
N SER A 12 -10.08 -3.12 -20.79
CA SER A 12 -11.44 -3.59 -20.59
C SER A 12 -12.38 -2.41 -20.37
N LEU A 13 -13.68 -2.64 -20.58
CA LEU A 13 -14.70 -1.59 -20.51
C LEU A 13 -14.33 -0.38 -21.42
N PRO A 14 -14.04 -0.61 -22.71
CA PRO A 14 -13.64 0.47 -23.61
C PRO A 14 -14.71 1.54 -23.68
N ASP A 15 -14.30 2.76 -24.03
CA ASP A 15 -15.17 3.95 -24.19
C ASP A 15 -15.92 4.38 -22.93
N LEU A 16 -15.53 3.87 -21.76
CA LEU A 16 -16.08 4.29 -20.48
C LEU A 16 -15.08 5.14 -19.69
N ALA A 17 -15.59 6.18 -19.05
CA ALA A 17 -14.85 6.90 -18.04
C ALA A 17 -14.93 6.14 -16.70
N ILE A 18 -13.80 5.61 -16.26
CA ILE A 18 -13.70 4.85 -15.01
C ILE A 18 -13.55 5.82 -13.85
N ARG A 19 -14.33 5.68 -12.80
CA ARG A 19 -14.39 6.61 -11.67
C ARG A 19 -13.92 6.05 -10.35
N GLY A 20 -14.01 4.75 -10.14
CA GLY A 20 -13.50 4.05 -8.97
C GLY A 20 -13.21 2.61 -9.30
N ILE A 21 -12.22 2.06 -8.65
CA ILE A 21 -11.76 0.68 -8.84
C ILE A 21 -11.52 0.05 -7.48
N TYR A 22 -11.97 -1.18 -7.33
CA TYR A 22 -11.61 -2.05 -6.23
C TYR A 22 -11.37 -3.47 -6.75
N ALA A 23 -10.26 -4.10 -6.38
CA ALA A 23 -9.94 -5.46 -6.78
C ALA A 23 -9.50 -6.31 -5.60
N ASN A 24 -10.09 -7.49 -5.44
CA ASN A 24 -9.63 -8.52 -4.52
C ASN A 24 -9.32 -9.83 -5.27
N ASN A 25 -9.16 -10.95 -4.58
CA ASN A 25 -8.80 -12.23 -5.24
C ASN A 25 -9.93 -12.80 -6.10
N HIS A 26 -11.17 -12.37 -5.89
CA HIS A 26 -12.36 -12.96 -6.50
C HIS A 26 -13.15 -11.97 -7.35
N SER A 27 -12.98 -10.68 -7.12
CA SER A 27 -13.80 -9.66 -7.76
C SER A 27 -13.02 -8.42 -8.15
N LEU A 28 -13.42 -7.86 -9.29
CA LEU A 28 -13.01 -6.56 -9.79
C LEU A 28 -14.28 -5.72 -9.92
N LEU A 29 -14.44 -4.76 -9.02
CA LEU A 29 -15.54 -3.83 -9.01
C LEU A 29 -15.09 -2.49 -9.59
N VAL A 30 -15.80 -2.01 -10.61
CA VAL A 30 -15.46 -0.79 -11.33
C VAL A 30 -16.71 0.10 -11.39
N SER A 31 -16.55 1.35 -10.99
CA SER A 31 -17.61 2.35 -11.14
C SER A 31 -17.36 3.26 -12.33
N THR A 32 -18.43 3.64 -13.00
CA THR A 32 -18.45 4.51 -14.18
C THR A 32 -19.64 5.46 -14.11
N TYR A 33 -19.76 6.38 -15.05
CA TYR A 33 -21.00 7.16 -15.20
C TYR A 33 -22.17 6.33 -15.78
N LYS A 34 -21.90 5.16 -16.36
CA LYS A 34 -22.94 4.25 -16.90
C LYS A 34 -23.32 3.14 -15.92
N GLY A 35 -22.82 3.19 -14.68
CA GLY A 35 -23.14 2.25 -13.64
C GLY A 35 -21.94 1.52 -13.09
N PHE A 36 -22.19 0.47 -12.34
CA PHE A 36 -21.19 -0.40 -11.73
C PHE A 36 -21.02 -1.70 -12.52
N TYR A 37 -19.79 -2.12 -12.67
CA TYR A 37 -19.40 -3.36 -13.33
C TYR A 37 -18.70 -4.27 -12.34
N LEU A 38 -19.21 -5.48 -12.16
CA LEU A 38 -18.58 -6.54 -11.38
C LEU A 38 -18.02 -7.59 -12.35
N ASN A 39 -16.71 -7.82 -12.30
CA ASN A 39 -16.02 -8.74 -13.22
C ASN A 39 -16.37 -8.48 -14.70
N GLN A 40 -16.37 -7.19 -15.09
CA GLN A 40 -16.67 -6.67 -16.43
C GLN A 40 -18.15 -6.81 -16.88
N LYS A 41 -19.03 -7.32 -16.03
CA LYS A 41 -20.48 -7.36 -16.32
C LYS A 41 -21.16 -6.19 -15.64
N LEU A 42 -22.06 -5.52 -16.37
CA LEU A 42 -22.88 -4.46 -15.81
C LEU A 42 -23.73 -5.03 -14.67
N PHE A 43 -23.56 -4.45 -13.50
CA PHE A 43 -24.19 -4.91 -12.28
C PHE A 43 -25.33 -3.96 -11.86
N PHE A 44 -25.02 -2.64 -11.77
CA PHE A 44 -26.02 -1.60 -11.61
C PHE A 44 -25.93 -0.62 -12.77
N PRO A 45 -26.99 -0.40 -13.55
CA PRO A 45 -27.01 0.60 -14.62
C PRO A 45 -27.06 2.03 -14.05
N GLU A 46 -26.66 3.00 -14.85
CA GLU A 46 -26.62 4.43 -14.48
C GLU A 46 -27.95 4.99 -14.02
N THR A 47 -29.08 4.47 -14.54
CA THR A 47 -30.41 4.86 -14.12
C THR A 47 -30.70 4.62 -12.66
N LEU A 48 -29.96 3.72 -12.03
CA LEU A 48 -30.06 3.39 -10.62
C LEU A 48 -28.95 4.05 -9.81
N ILE A 49 -27.68 3.84 -10.23
CA ILE A 49 -26.51 4.29 -9.49
C ILE A 49 -25.37 4.64 -10.44
N PHE A 50 -24.77 5.83 -10.26
CA PHE A 50 -23.47 6.17 -10.83
C PHE A 50 -22.55 6.70 -9.72
N SER A 51 -21.25 6.47 -9.84
CA SER A 51 -20.28 6.86 -8.82
C SER A 51 -19.13 7.69 -9.40
N ASN A 52 -18.62 8.60 -8.58
CA ASN A 52 -17.46 9.42 -8.86
C ASN A 52 -16.44 9.42 -7.71
N SER A 53 -16.42 8.35 -6.90
CA SER A 53 -15.50 8.21 -5.76
C SER A 53 -14.66 6.95 -5.87
N ASN A 54 -13.66 6.86 -4.99
CA ASN A 54 -13.02 5.58 -4.71
C ASN A 54 -14.04 4.59 -4.12
N ILE A 55 -13.73 3.31 -4.26
CA ILE A 55 -14.48 2.20 -3.66
C ILE A 55 -13.59 1.61 -2.57
N ILE A 56 -14.14 1.39 -1.39
CA ILE A 56 -13.45 0.77 -0.26
C ILE A 56 -14.21 -0.45 0.23
N GLU A 57 -13.51 -1.44 0.74
CA GLU A 57 -14.10 -2.59 1.42
C GLU A 57 -13.85 -2.51 2.93
N GLU A 58 -14.87 -2.76 3.71
CA GLU A 58 -14.79 -2.92 5.15
C GLU A 58 -15.77 -3.98 5.62
N LYS A 59 -15.26 -4.99 6.33
CA LYS A 59 -16.07 -6.06 6.95
C LYS A 59 -17.05 -6.75 5.99
N GLY A 60 -16.55 -7.09 4.79
CA GLY A 60 -17.35 -7.81 3.80
C GLY A 60 -18.41 -6.97 3.09
N HIS A 61 -18.24 -5.66 3.05
CA HIS A 61 -19.11 -4.75 2.30
C HIS A 61 -18.28 -3.71 1.56
N TYR A 62 -18.76 -3.33 0.38
CA TYR A 62 -18.25 -2.18 -0.37
C TYR A 62 -18.94 -0.90 0.06
N TYR A 63 -18.17 0.18 0.13
CA TYR A 63 -18.65 1.53 0.41
C TYR A 63 -18.19 2.47 -0.69
N PHE A 64 -19.07 3.31 -1.18
CA PHE A 64 -18.82 4.28 -2.24
C PHE A 64 -19.79 5.45 -2.19
N VAL A 65 -19.40 6.58 -2.80
CA VAL A 65 -20.28 7.72 -3.01
C VAL A 65 -20.95 7.57 -4.37
N ALA A 66 -22.26 7.74 -4.43
CA ALA A 66 -23.00 7.71 -5.68
C ALA A 66 -24.22 8.63 -5.65
N ASN A 67 -24.84 8.82 -6.81
CA ASN A 67 -26.08 9.56 -6.99
C ASN A 67 -26.09 10.93 -6.31
N SER A 68 -25.07 11.74 -6.61
CA SER A 68 -24.92 13.09 -6.06
C SER A 68 -24.86 13.12 -4.53
N GLU A 69 -23.78 12.58 -3.99
CA GLU A 69 -23.38 12.76 -2.58
C GLU A 69 -24.10 11.85 -1.56
N MET A 70 -24.63 10.74 -1.99
CA MET A 70 -25.10 9.69 -1.07
C MET A 70 -24.04 8.62 -0.90
N ILE A 71 -23.88 8.12 0.33
CA ILE A 71 -22.99 6.99 0.59
C ILE A 71 -23.80 5.71 0.67
N TYR A 72 -23.39 4.76 -0.13
CA TYR A 72 -23.94 3.43 -0.20
C TYR A 72 -23.01 2.41 0.46
N LYS A 73 -23.65 1.43 1.06
CA LYS A 73 -23.04 0.19 1.53
C LYS A 73 -23.64 -0.95 0.70
N MET A 74 -22.82 -1.81 0.15
CA MET A 74 -23.22 -2.93 -0.70
C MET A 74 -22.56 -4.21 -0.21
N SER A 75 -23.29 -5.33 -0.15
CA SER A 75 -22.70 -6.65 0.10
C SER A 75 -21.72 -7.04 -1.02
N ILE A 76 -20.73 -7.89 -0.72
CA ILE A 76 -19.72 -8.30 -1.70
C ILE A 76 -20.33 -8.98 -2.93
N ASP A 77 -21.38 -9.76 -2.75
CA ASP A 77 -22.14 -10.41 -3.83
C ASP A 77 -23.12 -9.47 -4.53
N GLY A 78 -23.28 -8.26 -3.98
CA GLY A 78 -24.18 -7.24 -4.51
C GLY A 78 -25.66 -7.49 -4.26
N SER A 79 -26.04 -8.48 -3.50
CA SER A 79 -27.42 -8.81 -3.20
C SER A 79 -28.12 -7.76 -2.34
N GLU A 80 -27.36 -7.04 -1.51
CA GLU A 80 -27.86 -5.99 -0.63
C GLU A 80 -27.23 -4.64 -0.97
N LEU A 81 -28.05 -3.61 -1.06
CA LEU A 81 -27.62 -2.23 -1.29
C LEU A 81 -28.37 -1.30 -0.33
N GLU A 82 -27.65 -0.64 0.55
CA GLU A 82 -28.19 0.26 1.58
C GLU A 82 -27.66 1.69 1.40
N LYS A 83 -28.53 2.70 1.52
CA LYS A 83 -28.12 4.10 1.66
C LYS A 83 -27.86 4.38 3.13
N ILE A 84 -26.58 4.59 3.48
CA ILE A 84 -26.21 4.80 4.89
C ILE A 84 -26.08 6.26 5.28
N ILE A 85 -25.81 7.16 4.31
CA ILE A 85 -25.70 8.60 4.54
C ILE A 85 -26.37 9.32 3.38
N HIS A 86 -27.26 10.28 3.69
CA HIS A 86 -27.96 11.09 2.72
C HIS A 86 -27.22 12.39 2.40
N ARG A 87 -27.47 12.95 1.23
CA ARG A 87 -26.90 14.22 0.75
C ARG A 87 -27.06 15.36 1.77
N SER A 88 -28.24 15.52 2.38
CA SER A 88 -28.50 16.56 3.38
C SER A 88 -27.57 16.53 4.60
N GLN A 89 -27.01 15.35 4.91
CA GLN A 89 -26.04 15.18 5.98
C GLN A 89 -24.60 15.57 5.56
N LEU A 90 -24.36 15.68 4.25
CA LEU A 90 -23.04 15.97 3.64
C LEU A 90 -22.96 17.37 3.03
N GLU A 91 -24.00 18.20 3.14
CA GLU A 91 -24.04 19.55 2.56
C GLU A 91 -22.84 20.43 2.95
N LYS A 92 -22.31 20.24 4.17
CA LYS A 92 -21.17 20.99 4.69
C LYS A 92 -19.87 20.74 3.94
N ILE A 93 -19.70 19.56 3.35
CA ILE A 93 -18.49 19.21 2.60
C ILE A 93 -18.66 19.30 1.10
N ASN A 94 -19.90 19.40 0.62
CA ASN A 94 -20.25 19.42 -0.79
C ASN A 94 -19.53 18.34 -1.63
N ASN A 95 -20.18 17.68 -2.57
CA ASN A 95 -19.58 16.70 -3.48
C ASN A 95 -18.59 15.73 -2.81
N ALA A 96 -19.08 14.93 -1.85
CA ALA A 96 -18.30 13.86 -1.27
C ALA A 96 -17.70 12.97 -2.37
N SER A 97 -16.41 12.70 -2.30
CA SER A 97 -15.67 12.05 -3.39
C SER A 97 -14.59 11.07 -2.97
N VAL A 98 -14.23 11.06 -1.70
CA VAL A 98 -13.24 10.14 -1.17
C VAL A 98 -13.65 9.60 0.19
N LEU A 99 -13.45 8.30 0.39
CA LEU A 99 -13.83 7.56 1.58
C LEU A 99 -12.64 6.77 2.11
N ILE A 100 -12.53 6.64 3.43
CA ILE A 100 -11.66 5.67 4.08
C ILE A 100 -12.19 5.28 5.45
N PHE A 101 -12.05 4.00 5.82
CA PHE A 101 -12.22 3.57 7.20
C PHE A 101 -10.91 3.67 7.96
N HIS A 102 -11.00 4.19 9.18
CA HIS A 102 -9.89 4.17 10.12
C HIS A 102 -10.43 4.03 11.55
N ARG A 103 -9.94 3.02 12.27
CA ARG A 103 -10.34 2.74 13.67
C ARG A 103 -11.86 2.67 13.86
N GLY A 104 -12.55 1.99 12.93
CA GLY A 104 -13.99 1.77 12.96
C GLY A 104 -14.86 3.00 12.67
N LYS A 105 -14.26 4.07 12.13
CA LYS A 105 -14.96 5.29 11.70
C LYS A 105 -14.80 5.49 10.21
N LEU A 106 -15.84 5.97 9.55
CA LEU A 106 -15.78 6.33 8.13
C LEU A 106 -15.47 7.82 8.00
N TYR A 107 -14.34 8.13 7.38
CA TYR A 107 -13.94 9.48 7.03
C TYR A 107 -14.34 9.76 5.59
N ILE A 108 -14.91 10.94 5.35
CA ILE A 108 -15.50 11.35 4.08
C ILE A 108 -14.95 12.70 3.72
N GLY A 109 -14.25 12.78 2.60
CA GLY A 109 -13.72 14.01 2.02
C GLY A 109 -14.59 14.50 0.87
N GLY A 110 -14.73 15.81 0.75
CA GLY A 110 -15.43 16.49 -0.32
C GLY A 110 -14.81 17.84 -0.66
N GLU A 111 -15.41 18.57 -1.59
CA GLU A 111 -14.90 19.87 -2.10
C GLU A 111 -14.77 20.95 -1.03
N LYS A 112 -15.54 20.87 0.04
CA LYS A 112 -15.54 21.90 1.10
C LYS A 112 -15.10 21.39 2.45
N GLY A 113 -14.58 20.18 2.56
CA GLY A 113 -14.09 19.72 3.85
C GLY A 113 -14.03 18.22 4.07
N LEU A 114 -13.78 17.89 5.33
CA LEU A 114 -13.69 16.53 5.86
C LEU A 114 -14.67 16.34 7.01
N VAL A 115 -15.42 15.24 6.95
CA VAL A 115 -16.29 14.79 8.04
C VAL A 115 -15.94 13.37 8.46
N VAL A 116 -16.35 13.01 9.66
CA VAL A 116 -16.28 11.65 10.17
C VAL A 116 -17.68 11.17 10.56
N TYR A 117 -18.03 9.98 10.08
CA TYR A 117 -19.25 9.29 10.44
C TYR A 117 -18.93 8.20 11.46
N ASN A 118 -19.59 8.26 12.60
CA ASN A 118 -19.35 7.37 13.74
C ASN A 118 -20.38 6.24 13.79
N GLN A 119 -20.08 5.20 14.55
CA GLN A 119 -20.97 4.05 14.79
C GLN A 119 -22.37 4.46 15.32
N ASN A 120 -22.47 5.59 16.02
CA ASN A 120 -23.74 6.15 16.53
C ASN A 120 -24.54 6.89 15.44
N LYS A 121 -24.21 6.70 14.15
CA LYS A 121 -24.82 7.35 12.99
C LYS A 121 -24.79 8.90 13.05
N LYS A 122 -23.82 9.47 13.79
CA LYS A 122 -23.60 10.93 13.87
C LYS A 122 -22.44 11.34 12.96
N ILE A 123 -22.64 12.45 12.24
CA ILE A 123 -21.60 13.10 11.43
C ILE A 123 -21.00 14.24 12.25
N GLN A 124 -19.67 14.26 12.30
CA GLN A 124 -18.89 15.34 12.89
C GLN A 124 -18.02 15.97 11.82
N ILE A 125 -18.03 17.29 11.73
CA ILE A 125 -17.15 18.06 10.86
C ILE A 125 -15.78 18.13 11.52
N LEU A 126 -14.75 17.77 10.76
CA LEU A 126 -13.36 17.85 11.20
C LEU A 126 -12.65 19.07 10.59
N LYS A 127 -13.02 19.44 9.36
CA LYS A 127 -12.45 20.58 8.65
C LYS A 127 -13.45 21.11 7.62
N GLU A 128 -13.59 22.41 7.54
CA GLU A 128 -14.31 23.15 6.48
C GLU A 128 -13.34 23.97 5.65
N GLY A 129 -13.76 24.34 4.45
CA GLY A 129 -13.07 25.30 3.58
C GLY A 129 -11.85 24.76 2.83
N ILE A 130 -11.74 23.44 2.67
CA ILE A 130 -10.67 22.81 1.92
C ILE A 130 -11.23 21.70 1.03
N ASP A 131 -10.78 21.66 -0.23
CA ASP A 131 -11.10 20.53 -1.12
C ASP A 131 -10.18 19.34 -0.79
N ILE A 132 -10.80 18.20 -0.45
CA ILE A 132 -10.11 16.96 -0.09
C ILE A 132 -10.06 16.04 -1.31
N HIS A 133 -8.84 15.75 -1.75
CA HIS A 133 -8.61 14.97 -2.95
C HIS A 133 -8.37 13.49 -2.68
N ASN A 134 -7.68 13.16 -1.58
CA ASN A 134 -7.38 11.79 -1.21
C ASN A 134 -7.25 11.63 0.31
N LEU A 135 -7.53 10.41 0.79
CA LEU A 135 -7.35 9.97 2.17
C LEU A 135 -6.53 8.69 2.18
N ASN A 136 -5.54 8.59 3.05
CA ASN A 136 -4.74 7.37 3.20
C ASN A 136 -4.35 7.14 4.66
N ILE A 137 -4.13 5.87 5.02
CA ILE A 137 -3.61 5.49 6.33
C ILE A 137 -2.13 5.15 6.18
N ILE A 138 -1.28 5.95 6.82
CA ILE A 138 0.16 5.73 6.84
C ILE A 138 0.61 5.70 8.30
N ASN A 139 1.24 4.59 8.70
CA ASN A 139 1.70 4.37 10.08
C ASN A 139 0.60 4.63 11.12
N ASP A 140 -0.60 4.04 10.87
CA ASP A 140 -1.81 4.15 11.71
C ASP A 140 -2.29 5.59 11.96
N LYS A 141 -1.92 6.53 11.08
CA LYS A 141 -2.41 7.91 11.07
C LYS A 141 -3.19 8.18 9.79
N LEU A 142 -4.27 8.95 9.90
CA LEU A 142 -5.01 9.41 8.73
C LEU A 142 -4.28 10.61 8.12
N TRP A 143 -3.82 10.43 6.89
CA TRP A 143 -3.23 11.44 6.05
C TRP A 143 -4.22 11.91 5.00
N ILE A 144 -4.18 13.19 4.70
CA ILE A 144 -5.16 13.86 3.85
C ILE A 144 -4.41 14.72 2.84
N SER A 145 -4.71 14.53 1.55
CA SER A 145 -4.29 15.45 0.51
C SER A 145 -5.42 16.39 0.13
N GLY A 146 -5.10 17.65 -0.06
CA GLY A 146 -6.09 18.68 -0.38
C GLY A 146 -5.52 19.80 -1.24
N SER A 147 -6.39 20.76 -1.57
CA SER A 147 -6.08 21.83 -2.51
C SER A 147 -4.89 22.74 -2.12
N ASP A 148 -4.55 22.81 -0.84
CA ASP A 148 -3.50 23.70 -0.33
C ASP A 148 -2.37 22.99 0.42
N GLY A 149 -2.33 21.65 0.37
CA GLY A 149 -1.26 20.85 0.97
C GLY A 149 -1.66 19.49 1.49
N VAL A 150 -0.75 18.93 2.27
CA VAL A 150 -0.91 17.63 2.92
C VAL A 150 -1.09 17.82 4.42
N TYR A 151 -2.03 17.09 4.97
CA TYR A 151 -2.43 17.14 6.38
C TYR A 151 -2.36 15.77 7.03
N VAL A 152 -2.26 15.77 8.35
CA VAL A 152 -2.40 14.59 9.19
C VAL A 152 -3.43 14.87 10.28
N LEU A 153 -4.27 13.89 10.59
CA LEU A 153 -5.21 13.97 11.70
C LEU A 153 -4.52 13.56 13.00
N GLU A 154 -4.31 14.51 13.88
CA GLU A 154 -3.75 14.30 15.22
C GLU A 154 -4.70 14.85 16.29
N ASN A 155 -5.07 14.02 17.29
CA ASN A 155 -5.93 14.41 18.40
C ASN A 155 -7.23 15.13 17.98
N LYS A 156 -7.89 14.63 16.92
CA LYS A 156 -9.11 15.19 16.30
C LYS A 156 -8.91 16.53 15.57
N ASN A 157 -7.68 17.01 15.45
CA ASN A 157 -7.33 18.23 14.74
C ASN A 157 -6.55 17.90 13.47
N LEU A 158 -6.85 18.61 12.40
CA LEU A 158 -6.09 18.55 11.15
C LEU A 158 -4.91 19.50 11.23
N LYS A 159 -3.70 18.94 11.20
CA LYS A 159 -2.45 19.68 11.14
C LYS A 159 -1.89 19.61 9.74
N ARG A 160 -1.67 20.77 9.10
CA ARG A 160 -0.95 20.82 7.82
C ARG A 160 0.52 20.49 8.06
N VAL A 161 1.01 19.46 7.36
CA VAL A 161 2.39 19.00 7.47
C VAL A 161 3.29 19.78 6.53
N PHE A 162 2.88 19.93 5.27
CA PHE A 162 3.56 20.78 4.31
C PHE A 162 2.58 21.39 3.30
N LYS A 163 2.98 22.53 2.75
CA LYS A 163 2.22 23.25 1.72
C LYS A 163 2.64 22.74 0.34
N ILE A 164 1.67 22.41 -0.50
CA ILE A 164 1.85 22.07 -1.91
C ILE A 164 0.55 22.40 -2.63
N ASN A 165 0.65 22.90 -3.86
CA ASN A 165 -0.52 23.27 -4.64
C ASN A 165 -1.23 22.02 -5.16
N ASN A 166 -2.51 21.86 -4.82
CA ASN A 166 -3.36 20.76 -5.27
C ASN A 166 -2.68 19.38 -5.14
N SER A 167 -2.42 18.96 -3.88
CA SER A 167 -2.02 17.58 -3.60
C SER A 167 -3.16 16.63 -4.02
N THR A 168 -2.90 15.74 -4.97
CA THR A 168 -3.89 14.79 -5.51
C THR A 168 -3.91 13.46 -4.78
N GLY A 169 -2.78 13.07 -4.16
CA GLY A 169 -2.63 11.85 -3.38
C GLY A 169 -1.53 11.94 -2.33
N VAL A 170 -1.61 11.09 -1.33
CA VAL A 170 -0.59 10.94 -0.29
C VAL A 170 -0.29 9.46 -0.06
N PHE A 171 1.01 9.09 -0.03
CA PHE A 171 1.46 7.71 0.00
C PHE A 171 2.67 7.56 0.92
N ASP A 172 2.94 6.32 1.36
CA ASP A 172 4.14 5.97 2.12
C ASP A 172 5.27 5.52 1.19
N LEU A 173 6.49 5.94 1.49
CA LEU A 173 7.71 5.50 0.82
C LEU A 173 8.83 5.37 1.85
N ASP A 174 8.98 4.19 2.44
CA ASP A 174 10.06 3.90 3.40
C ASP A 174 10.24 4.97 4.50
N GLY A 175 9.10 5.45 5.04
CA GLY A 175 9.06 6.49 6.09
C GLY A 175 9.12 7.93 5.58
N LEU A 176 9.22 8.14 4.28
CA LEU A 176 8.94 9.42 3.63
C LEU A 176 7.47 9.51 3.27
N ILE A 177 6.94 10.71 3.24
CA ILE A 177 5.61 10.96 2.68
C ILE A 177 5.76 11.38 1.23
N VAL A 178 5.14 10.61 0.33
CA VAL A 178 5.03 10.98 -1.08
C VAL A 178 3.72 11.71 -1.30
N SER A 179 3.77 12.82 -2.03
CA SER A 179 2.58 13.50 -2.52
C SER A 179 2.63 13.65 -4.03
N THR A 180 1.60 13.14 -4.68
CA THR A 180 1.26 13.51 -6.05
C THR A 180 0.57 14.85 -6.05
N SER A 181 0.71 15.63 -7.11
CA SER A 181 0.13 16.97 -7.20
C SER A 181 -0.03 17.45 -8.65
N TYR A 182 -0.67 18.60 -8.83
CA TYR A 182 -0.72 19.30 -10.11
C TYR A 182 0.65 19.81 -10.60
N GLU A 183 1.63 19.85 -9.71
CA GLU A 183 2.97 20.40 -9.98
C GLU A 183 4.07 19.35 -9.75
N GLY A 184 3.80 18.08 -10.10
CA GLY A 184 4.77 17.00 -10.05
C GLY A 184 4.63 16.07 -8.84
N LEU A 185 5.69 15.31 -8.61
CA LEU A 185 5.79 14.28 -7.56
C LEU A 185 6.75 14.71 -6.47
N TRP A 186 6.28 14.77 -5.25
CA TRP A 186 7.03 15.30 -4.12
C TRP A 186 7.25 14.25 -3.03
N THR A 187 8.43 14.29 -2.41
CA THR A 187 8.71 13.58 -1.15
C THR A 187 8.92 14.55 -0.02
N TYR A 188 8.41 14.21 1.16
CA TYR A 188 8.61 14.95 2.38
C TYR A 188 9.24 14.06 3.45
N ASP A 189 10.44 14.45 3.90
CA ASP A 189 11.13 13.84 5.02
C ASP A 189 10.69 14.54 6.31
N ILE A 190 9.90 13.83 7.13
CA ILE A 190 9.33 14.37 8.37
C ILE A 190 10.44 14.74 9.37
N GLN A 191 11.50 13.93 9.45
CA GLN A 191 12.58 14.14 10.42
C GLN A 191 13.44 15.36 10.07
N LYS A 192 13.70 15.55 8.77
CA LYS A 192 14.53 16.66 8.27
C LYS A 192 13.72 17.90 7.89
N ASN A 193 12.39 17.83 7.97
CA ASN A 193 11.47 18.90 7.50
C ASN A 193 11.82 19.36 6.07
N ARG A 194 12.07 18.40 5.16
CA ARG A 194 12.56 18.69 3.81
C ARG A 194 11.62 18.16 2.75
N LEU A 195 11.13 19.07 1.92
CA LEU A 195 10.35 18.78 0.72
C LEU A 195 11.25 18.72 -0.51
N LYS A 196 11.07 17.72 -1.38
CA LYS A 196 11.85 17.53 -2.60
C LYS A 196 10.97 17.02 -3.72
N ASN A 197 11.05 17.62 -4.93
CA ASN A 197 10.44 17.04 -6.12
C ASN A 197 11.32 15.89 -6.64
N ILE A 198 10.72 14.71 -6.81
CA ILE A 198 11.41 13.49 -7.28
C ILE A 198 11.79 13.63 -8.75
N LEU A 199 10.93 14.28 -9.55
CA LEU A 199 11.09 14.44 -11.00
C LEU A 199 11.88 15.70 -11.37
N ALA A 200 12.45 16.40 -10.39
CA ALA A 200 13.21 17.65 -10.62
C ALA A 200 14.33 17.47 -11.65
N GLY A 201 14.43 18.42 -12.57
CA GLY A 201 15.39 18.40 -13.68
C GLY A 201 15.00 17.49 -14.84
N SER A 202 13.85 16.83 -14.81
CA SER A 202 13.30 16.07 -15.92
C SER A 202 12.25 16.89 -16.68
N PRO A 203 11.89 16.50 -17.93
CA PRO A 203 10.77 17.10 -18.66
C PRO A 203 9.42 16.96 -17.94
N TYR A 204 9.33 16.09 -16.96
CA TYR A 204 8.11 15.75 -16.20
C TYR A 204 8.02 16.43 -14.84
N GLU A 205 8.97 17.31 -14.51
CA GLU A 205 9.07 17.97 -13.19
C GLU A 205 7.77 18.61 -12.73
N LYS A 206 7.02 19.22 -13.65
CA LYS A 206 5.77 19.94 -13.37
C LYS A 206 4.53 19.23 -13.91
N LEU A 207 4.67 17.98 -14.33
CA LEU A 207 3.54 17.21 -14.85
C LEU A 207 2.57 16.86 -13.72
N GLU A 208 1.28 17.06 -13.94
CA GLU A 208 0.25 16.62 -13.00
C GLU A 208 0.31 15.09 -12.79
N THR A 209 0.42 14.69 -11.54
CA THR A 209 0.53 13.30 -11.11
C THR A 209 -0.64 12.96 -10.19
N ASP A 210 -1.14 11.70 -10.25
CA ASP A 210 -2.34 11.29 -9.52
C ASP A 210 -2.13 10.10 -8.61
N ALA A 211 -1.73 8.95 -9.15
CA ALA A 211 -1.43 7.75 -8.38
C ALA A 211 0.08 7.50 -8.31
N PHE A 212 0.50 6.91 -7.21
CA PHE A 212 1.90 6.53 -6.98
C PHE A 212 1.95 5.11 -6.42
N TYR A 213 2.83 4.29 -6.97
CA TYR A 213 3.11 2.96 -6.48
C TYR A 213 4.60 2.64 -6.59
N GLU A 214 5.21 2.14 -5.53
CA GLU A 214 6.57 1.58 -5.54
C GLU A 214 6.48 0.06 -5.70
N ASP A 215 7.14 -0.47 -6.74
CA ASP A 215 7.21 -1.90 -6.97
C ASP A 215 8.34 -2.57 -6.17
N ASN A 216 8.37 -3.90 -6.22
CA ASN A 216 9.41 -4.68 -5.53
C ASN A 216 10.79 -4.61 -6.22
N TYR A 217 10.90 -3.92 -7.35
CA TYR A 217 12.12 -3.76 -8.16
C TYR A 217 12.74 -2.37 -8.01
N GLY A 218 12.16 -1.51 -7.16
CA GLY A 218 12.63 -0.14 -6.92
C GLY A 218 12.20 0.86 -7.99
N ASN A 219 11.16 0.54 -8.77
CA ASN A 219 10.57 1.52 -9.67
C ASN A 219 9.38 2.21 -9.03
N PHE A 220 9.19 3.47 -9.39
CA PHE A 220 8.00 4.23 -9.09
C PHE A 220 7.11 4.27 -10.33
N TRP A 221 5.87 3.85 -10.16
CA TRP A 221 4.83 3.90 -11.18
C TRP A 221 3.89 5.05 -10.85
N ILE A 222 3.76 5.97 -11.77
CA ILE A 222 3.06 7.24 -11.54
C ILE A 222 2.06 7.43 -12.66
N SER A 223 0.76 7.47 -12.33
CA SER A 223 -0.24 7.88 -13.32
C SER A 223 -0.28 9.40 -13.42
N THR A 224 -0.53 9.90 -14.62
CA THR A 224 -0.54 11.32 -14.95
C THR A 224 -1.72 11.65 -15.85
N ILE A 225 -1.93 12.93 -16.12
CA ILE A 225 -2.89 13.38 -17.16
C ILE A 225 -2.45 13.01 -18.58
N ASN A 226 -1.21 12.55 -18.78
CA ASN A 226 -0.66 12.19 -20.07
C ASN A 226 0.11 10.87 -20.04
N GLY A 227 -0.56 9.81 -19.57
CA GLY A 227 0.02 8.47 -19.54
C GLY A 227 0.58 8.07 -18.18
N ILE A 228 1.48 7.11 -18.22
CA ILE A 228 2.13 6.52 -17.05
C ILE A 228 3.63 6.79 -17.13
N ILE A 229 4.21 7.20 -16.03
CA ILE A 229 5.66 7.32 -15.85
C ILE A 229 6.13 6.11 -15.02
N ARG A 230 7.19 5.43 -15.49
CA ARG A 230 8.03 4.57 -14.68
C ARG A 230 9.34 5.31 -14.38
N TYR A 231 9.60 5.59 -13.12
CA TYR A 231 10.85 6.17 -12.64
C TYR A 231 11.67 5.11 -11.93
N GLN A 232 12.87 4.84 -12.42
CA GLN A 232 13.82 3.90 -11.80
C GLN A 232 14.64 4.64 -10.73
N ARG A 233 14.49 4.22 -9.47
CA ARG A 233 15.11 4.90 -8.31
C ARG A 233 16.63 4.92 -8.36
N ASP A 234 17.25 3.82 -8.81
CA ASP A 234 18.70 3.62 -8.74
C ASP A 234 19.47 4.47 -9.76
N ASN A 235 18.99 4.55 -10.99
CA ASN A 235 19.66 5.24 -12.10
C ASN A 235 18.94 6.51 -12.56
N LYS A 236 17.76 6.81 -11.96
CA LYS A 236 16.89 7.95 -12.27
C LYS A 236 16.36 7.95 -13.72
N ASN A 237 16.37 6.81 -14.38
CA ASN A 237 15.79 6.70 -15.71
C ASN A 237 14.28 6.81 -15.66
N ILE A 238 13.72 7.47 -16.68
CA ILE A 238 12.28 7.65 -16.84
C ILE A 238 11.86 6.99 -18.14
N SER A 239 10.83 6.15 -18.07
CA SER A 239 10.13 5.60 -19.22
C SER A 239 8.66 6.01 -19.16
N THR A 240 8.06 6.28 -20.30
CA THR A 240 6.66 6.68 -20.43
C THR A 240 5.87 5.64 -21.20
N PHE A 241 4.61 5.45 -20.80
CA PHE A 241 3.68 4.50 -21.41
C PHE A 241 2.32 5.17 -21.58
N LEU A 242 1.58 4.77 -22.62
CA LEU A 242 0.22 5.24 -22.88
C LEU A 242 0.10 6.77 -22.98
N GLU A 243 1.09 7.41 -23.59
CA GLU A 243 1.03 8.85 -23.85
C GLU A 243 -0.27 9.23 -24.57
N GLY A 244 -0.87 10.35 -24.20
CA GLY A 244 -2.18 10.78 -24.67
C GLY A 244 -3.36 10.16 -23.91
N THR A 245 -3.12 9.29 -22.91
CA THR A 245 -4.19 8.74 -22.05
C THR A 245 -4.27 9.52 -20.76
N GLU A 246 -5.42 10.14 -20.52
CA GLU A 246 -5.72 10.83 -19.26
C GLU A 246 -6.30 9.83 -18.25
N PHE A 247 -5.67 9.73 -17.08
CA PHE A 247 -6.14 8.89 -15.98
C PHE A 247 -6.93 9.71 -14.96
N ASN A 248 -7.92 9.06 -14.34
CA ASN A 248 -8.72 9.68 -13.29
C ASN A 248 -8.05 9.56 -11.92
N ARG A 249 -8.00 10.63 -11.16
CA ARG A 249 -7.29 10.75 -9.87
C ARG A 249 -7.63 9.70 -8.83
N ARG A 250 -8.86 9.22 -8.77
CA ARG A 250 -9.36 8.27 -7.76
C ARG A 250 -9.56 6.88 -8.32
N SER A 251 -9.20 6.69 -9.59
CA SER A 251 -9.46 5.46 -10.34
C SER A 251 -8.18 4.66 -10.48
N TYR A 252 -7.61 4.24 -9.38
CA TYR A 252 -6.47 3.34 -9.37
C TYR A 252 -6.61 2.28 -8.28
N PHE A 253 -6.01 1.14 -8.51
CA PHE A 253 -5.90 0.08 -7.52
C PHE A 253 -4.61 -0.73 -7.76
N PHE A 254 -3.89 -1.03 -6.69
CA PHE A 254 -2.66 -1.79 -6.75
C PHE A 254 -2.85 -3.10 -6.01
N LYS A 255 -2.59 -4.22 -6.70
CA LYS A 255 -2.74 -5.55 -6.13
C LYS A 255 -1.55 -6.42 -6.48
N GLY A 256 -0.63 -6.57 -5.54
CA GLY A 256 0.63 -7.26 -5.80
C GLY A 256 1.39 -6.59 -6.96
N ASP A 257 1.72 -7.36 -8.00
CA ASP A 257 2.40 -6.85 -9.19
C ASP A 257 1.42 -6.35 -10.28
N THR A 258 0.11 -6.33 -10.01
CA THR A 258 -0.88 -5.83 -10.98
C THR A 258 -1.33 -4.42 -10.64
N ILE A 259 -1.22 -3.54 -11.62
CA ILE A 259 -1.74 -2.17 -11.58
C ILE A 259 -3.04 -2.08 -12.37
N TYR A 260 -4.06 -1.46 -11.77
CA TYR A 260 -5.33 -1.11 -12.41
C TYR A 260 -5.46 0.40 -12.44
N LEU A 261 -5.69 0.98 -13.62
CA LEU A 261 -5.87 2.41 -13.81
C LEU A 261 -7.11 2.70 -14.64
N GLY A 262 -7.92 3.62 -14.16
CA GLY A 262 -9.11 4.08 -14.85
C GLY A 262 -8.85 5.36 -15.64
N SER A 263 -9.20 5.34 -16.92
CA SER A 263 -9.07 6.49 -17.80
C SER A 263 -10.36 7.27 -17.98
N ASN A 264 -10.27 8.47 -18.52
CA ASN A 264 -11.42 9.33 -18.86
C ASN A 264 -12.19 8.91 -20.13
N GLY A 265 -11.65 7.99 -20.94
CA GLY A 265 -12.31 7.58 -22.19
C GLY A 265 -11.79 6.27 -22.76
N ASN A 266 -10.65 5.79 -22.29
CA ASN A 266 -10.03 4.56 -22.78
C ASN A 266 -10.36 3.32 -21.92
N GLY A 267 -11.33 3.44 -21.01
CA GLY A 267 -11.76 2.35 -20.13
C GLY A 267 -10.81 2.06 -18.99
N LEU A 268 -10.89 0.82 -18.51
CA LEU A 268 -10.00 0.27 -17.50
C LEU A 268 -8.75 -0.32 -18.16
N ILE A 269 -7.61 0.11 -17.71
CA ILE A 269 -6.29 -0.39 -18.14
C ILE A 269 -5.67 -1.16 -16.99
N SER A 270 -5.21 -2.37 -17.26
CA SER A 270 -4.47 -3.18 -16.28
C SER A 270 -3.24 -3.83 -16.90
N PHE A 271 -2.19 -3.98 -16.10
CA PHE A 271 -0.96 -4.66 -16.51
C PHE A 271 -0.24 -5.28 -15.33
N ASP A 272 0.52 -6.32 -15.63
CA ASP A 272 1.46 -6.92 -14.69
C ASP A 272 2.81 -6.23 -14.83
N ILE A 273 3.35 -5.74 -13.72
CA ILE A 273 4.63 -5.01 -13.67
C ILE A 273 5.78 -5.90 -14.15
N LYS A 274 5.80 -7.19 -13.80
CA LYS A 274 6.87 -8.11 -14.20
C LYS A 274 6.91 -8.33 -15.70
N GLU A 275 5.71 -8.50 -16.29
CA GLU A 275 5.60 -8.66 -17.73
C GLU A 275 6.08 -7.42 -18.48
N LEU A 276 5.79 -6.24 -17.94
CA LEU A 276 6.16 -4.98 -18.57
C LEU A 276 7.67 -4.69 -18.44
N ILE A 277 8.27 -4.99 -17.29
CA ILE A 277 9.72 -4.81 -17.04
C ILE A 277 10.55 -5.78 -17.90
N ALA A 278 10.09 -7.02 -18.06
CA ALA A 278 10.83 -8.03 -18.84
C ALA A 278 11.03 -7.65 -20.31
N GLU A 279 10.14 -6.83 -20.87
CA GLU A 279 10.26 -6.38 -22.28
C GLU A 279 11.22 -5.23 -22.52
N ASP A 280 11.48 -4.41 -21.51
CA ASP A 280 12.39 -3.27 -21.66
C ASP A 280 13.86 -3.69 -21.89
N GLY A 281 14.15 -5.02 -21.97
CA GLY A 281 15.51 -5.55 -22.12
C GLY A 281 16.43 -5.16 -20.97
N ILE A 282 15.87 -4.52 -19.95
CA ILE A 282 16.54 -4.27 -18.70
C ILE A 282 16.45 -5.58 -17.95
N ASN A 283 17.53 -6.38 -18.00
CA ASN A 283 17.74 -7.44 -17.04
C ASN A 283 17.51 -6.80 -15.67
N ALA A 284 16.31 -6.98 -15.12
CA ALA A 284 16.13 -6.73 -13.69
C ALA A 284 17.28 -7.48 -13.03
N PRO A 285 18.11 -6.86 -12.19
CA PRO A 285 19.18 -7.59 -11.54
C PRO A 285 18.49 -8.73 -10.83
N SER A 286 18.60 -9.94 -11.42
CA SER A 286 18.02 -11.12 -10.81
C SER A 286 18.71 -11.22 -9.48
N LYS A 287 17.97 -11.36 -8.38
CA LYS A 287 18.57 -11.66 -7.06
C LYS A 287 19.51 -12.86 -7.11
N GLU A 288 19.42 -13.69 -8.15
CA GLU A 288 20.33 -14.78 -8.47
C GLU A 288 21.72 -14.28 -8.89
N ASN A 289 21.85 -13.21 -9.67
CA ASN A 289 23.16 -12.66 -10.04
C ASN A 289 23.89 -12.06 -8.82
N PHE A 290 23.17 -11.46 -7.89
CA PHE A 290 23.75 -11.02 -6.62
C PHE A 290 24.20 -12.20 -5.75
N ARG A 291 23.44 -13.30 -5.70
CA ARG A 291 23.85 -14.51 -4.99
C ARG A 291 25.13 -15.11 -5.58
N PHE A 292 25.23 -15.21 -6.90
CA PHE A 292 26.44 -15.67 -7.57
C PHE A 292 27.64 -14.75 -7.30
N PHE A 293 27.43 -13.44 -7.32
CA PHE A 293 28.49 -12.47 -7.02
C PHE A 293 28.94 -12.57 -5.55
N TYR A 294 28.00 -12.70 -4.60
CA TYR A 294 28.33 -12.93 -3.19
C TYR A 294 29.05 -14.25 -2.94
N ILE A 295 28.64 -15.34 -3.58
CA ILE A 295 29.29 -16.64 -3.47
C ILE A 295 30.68 -16.59 -4.08
N ALA A 296 30.84 -15.99 -5.25
CA ALA A 296 32.16 -15.82 -5.89
C ALA A 296 33.10 -14.96 -5.07
N THR A 297 32.61 -13.86 -4.46
CA THR A 297 33.39 -12.97 -3.58
C THR A 297 33.74 -13.69 -2.28
N LEU A 298 32.83 -14.48 -1.72
CA LEU A 298 33.11 -15.28 -0.53
C LEU A 298 34.19 -16.35 -0.78
N ILE A 299 34.10 -17.09 -1.90
CA ILE A 299 35.09 -18.08 -2.33
C ILE A 299 36.44 -17.42 -2.55
N PHE A 300 36.46 -16.23 -3.19
CA PHE A 300 37.71 -15.47 -3.39
C PHE A 300 38.34 -15.01 -2.08
N MET A 301 37.51 -14.50 -1.12
CA MET A 301 37.99 -14.08 0.21
C MET A 301 38.51 -15.25 1.04
N VAL A 302 37.85 -16.41 0.98
CA VAL A 302 38.30 -17.63 1.66
C VAL A 302 39.61 -18.12 1.02
N GLY A 303 39.72 -18.16 -0.31
CA GLY A 303 40.93 -18.52 -1.04
C GLY A 303 42.10 -17.58 -0.71
N LEU A 304 41.85 -16.28 -0.66
CA LEU A 304 42.88 -15.29 -0.26
C LEU A 304 43.33 -15.46 1.20
N SER A 305 42.40 -15.75 2.11
CA SER A 305 42.70 -16.00 3.52
C SER A 305 43.53 -17.25 3.70
N VAL A 306 43.26 -18.32 2.95
CA VAL A 306 44.09 -19.56 2.97
C VAL A 306 45.49 -19.30 2.44
N VAL A 307 45.64 -18.54 1.34
CA VAL A 307 46.96 -18.19 0.79
C VAL A 307 47.74 -17.31 1.75
N LEU A 308 47.10 -16.34 2.42
CA LEU A 308 47.73 -15.50 3.44
C LEU A 308 48.12 -16.31 4.68
N PHE A 309 47.26 -17.27 5.12
CA PHE A 309 47.59 -18.17 6.24
C PHE A 309 48.83 -19.03 5.98
N PHE A 310 48.98 -19.57 4.76
CA PHE A 310 50.20 -20.34 4.42
C PHE A 310 51.42 -19.47 4.15
N LYS A 311 51.27 -18.21 3.75
CA LYS A 311 52.40 -17.30 3.48
C LYS A 311 52.93 -16.62 4.73
N PHE A 312 52.09 -16.41 5.74
CA PHE A 312 52.48 -15.83 7.03
C PHE A 312 52.27 -16.86 8.12
N LYS A 313 53.34 -17.65 8.43
CA LYS A 313 53.41 -18.40 9.69
C LYS A 313 53.48 -17.40 10.83
N LEU A 314 52.33 -17.05 11.40
CA LEU A 314 52.26 -16.28 12.61
C LEU A 314 52.80 -17.12 13.80
N PRO A 315 53.63 -16.55 14.69
CA PRO A 315 54.01 -17.24 15.92
C PRO A 315 52.76 -17.52 16.78
N PRO A 316 52.78 -18.55 17.64
CA PRO A 316 51.64 -18.87 18.49
C PRO A 316 51.29 -17.67 19.36
N VAL A 317 50.05 -17.16 19.18
CA VAL A 317 49.50 -16.11 20.04
C VAL A 317 48.98 -16.81 21.30
N GLU A 318 49.51 -16.45 22.47
CA GLU A 318 48.89 -16.79 23.74
C GLU A 318 47.50 -16.14 23.79
N ILE A 319 46.47 -16.97 23.77
CA ILE A 319 45.06 -16.51 23.91
C ILE A 319 44.86 -16.20 25.39
N ILE A 320 44.92 -14.93 25.73
CA ILE A 320 44.33 -14.45 26.99
C ILE A 320 42.83 -14.52 26.80
N VAL A 321 42.21 -15.51 27.41
CA VAL A 321 40.75 -15.65 27.43
C VAL A 321 40.20 -14.62 28.40
N ASP A 322 39.74 -13.49 27.89
CA ASP A 322 38.89 -12.59 28.68
C ASP A 322 37.59 -13.33 29.05
N PRO A 323 37.07 -13.15 30.27
CA PRO A 323 35.81 -13.75 30.66
C PRO A 323 34.70 -13.27 29.74
N PRO A 324 33.69 -14.12 29.43
CA PRO A 324 32.63 -13.79 28.49
C PRO A 324 31.93 -12.51 28.94
N LYS A 325 32.00 -11.47 28.11
CA LYS A 325 31.08 -10.32 28.25
C LYS A 325 29.67 -10.84 28.18
N ALA A 326 28.89 -10.60 29.21
CA ALA A 326 27.46 -10.82 29.18
C ALA A 326 26.90 -10.11 27.93
N GLU A 327 26.31 -10.88 27.02
CA GLU A 327 25.53 -10.31 25.91
C GLU A 327 24.45 -9.45 26.52
N VAL A 328 24.54 -8.17 26.28
CA VAL A 328 23.42 -7.26 26.56
C VAL A 328 22.34 -7.64 25.55
N GLU A 329 21.29 -8.32 26.03
CA GLU A 329 20.10 -8.59 25.23
C GLU A 329 19.60 -7.25 24.68
N THR A 330 19.71 -7.08 23.36
CA THR A 330 19.14 -5.90 22.71
C THR A 330 17.62 -6.02 22.74
N ASP A 331 16.90 -4.90 22.88
CA ASP A 331 15.42 -4.84 22.88
C ASP A 331 14.79 -5.64 21.70
N GLU A 332 15.53 -5.76 20.60
CA GLU A 332 15.12 -6.48 19.40
C GLU A 332 15.11 -8.01 19.59
N ASN A 333 16.08 -8.58 20.30
CA ASN A 333 16.11 -10.02 20.59
C ASN A 333 14.99 -10.40 21.55
N VAL A 334 14.68 -9.54 22.50
CA VAL A 334 13.54 -9.68 23.42
C VAL A 334 12.22 -9.67 22.65
N PHE A 335 12.07 -8.78 21.65
CA PHE A 335 10.88 -8.73 20.81
C PHE A 335 10.65 -10.05 20.05
N PHE A 336 11.64 -10.55 19.32
CA PHE A 336 11.49 -11.79 18.56
C PHE A 336 11.29 -13.02 19.46
N SER A 337 11.92 -13.07 20.62
CA SER A 337 11.72 -14.15 21.60
C SER A 337 10.29 -14.16 22.17
N SER A 338 9.63 -13.01 22.27
CA SER A 338 8.25 -12.88 22.76
C SER A 338 7.18 -13.01 21.67
N LEU A 339 7.57 -13.09 20.39
CA LEU A 339 6.67 -12.99 19.25
C LEU A 339 5.62 -14.10 19.21
N GLU A 340 5.96 -15.34 19.58
CA GLU A 340 4.99 -16.44 19.61
C GLU A 340 3.86 -16.16 20.62
N ASN A 341 4.20 -15.63 21.80
CA ASN A 341 3.21 -15.24 22.80
C ASN A 341 2.33 -14.08 22.32
N TYR A 342 2.91 -13.11 21.61
CA TYR A 342 2.13 -12.03 21.00
C TYR A 342 1.13 -12.56 19.98
N ILE A 343 1.54 -13.48 19.11
CA ILE A 343 0.66 -14.12 18.11
C ILE A 343 -0.44 -14.93 18.78
N ARG A 344 -0.13 -15.67 19.86
CA ARG A 344 -1.14 -16.45 20.62
C ARG A 344 -2.25 -15.57 21.17
N ASN A 345 -1.91 -14.40 21.69
CA ASN A 345 -2.87 -13.48 22.30
C ASN A 345 -3.69 -12.68 21.27
N HIS A 346 -3.25 -12.61 19.99
CA HIS A 346 -3.88 -11.80 18.95
C HIS A 346 -4.13 -12.61 17.66
N ILE A 347 -4.37 -13.90 17.76
CA ILE A 347 -4.39 -14.85 16.63
C ILE A 347 -5.33 -14.45 15.50
N ASP A 348 -6.49 -13.89 15.84
CA ASP A 348 -7.52 -13.52 14.86
C ASP A 348 -7.23 -12.22 14.11
N GLU A 349 -6.45 -11.34 14.71
CA GLU A 349 -6.20 -9.99 14.18
C GLU A 349 -4.78 -9.81 13.65
N VAL A 350 -3.82 -10.63 14.11
CA VAL A 350 -2.41 -10.43 13.82
C VAL A 350 -2.07 -10.69 12.36
N ASN A 351 -1.37 -9.75 11.76
CA ASN A 351 -0.79 -9.85 10.42
C ASN A 351 0.67 -9.35 10.42
N ILE A 352 1.36 -9.55 9.29
CA ILE A 352 2.79 -9.23 9.16
C ILE A 352 3.08 -7.75 9.38
N ASP A 353 2.21 -6.86 8.92
CA ASP A 353 2.40 -5.43 9.07
C ASP A 353 2.25 -4.98 10.52
N GLN A 354 1.36 -5.60 11.27
CA GLN A 354 1.24 -5.38 12.72
C GLN A 354 2.49 -5.86 13.48
N ILE A 355 2.99 -7.07 13.15
CA ILE A 355 4.23 -7.59 13.75
C ILE A 355 5.40 -6.66 13.44
N ARG A 356 5.54 -6.23 12.20
CA ARG A 356 6.56 -5.27 11.79
C ARG A 356 6.46 -3.95 12.56
N TYR A 357 5.24 -3.43 12.67
CA TYR A 357 4.99 -2.19 13.40
C TYR A 357 5.40 -2.29 14.88
N GLN A 358 5.04 -3.40 15.54
CA GLN A 358 5.43 -3.66 16.93
C GLN A 358 6.95 -3.78 17.12
N SER A 359 7.67 -4.27 16.11
CA SER A 359 9.13 -4.36 16.17
C SER A 359 9.86 -3.03 16.08
N GLY A 360 9.18 -1.95 15.68
CA GLY A 360 9.81 -0.64 15.44
C GLY A 360 10.79 -0.59 14.27
N LEU A 361 10.93 -1.68 13.51
CA LEU A 361 11.91 -1.80 12.44
C LEU A 361 11.36 -1.34 11.09
N THR A 362 12.24 -0.84 10.22
CA THR A 362 11.90 -0.64 8.81
C THR A 362 11.57 -1.98 8.15
N LYS A 363 10.82 -1.97 7.04
CA LYS A 363 10.43 -3.19 6.33
C LYS A 363 11.64 -4.07 5.99
N TYR A 364 12.69 -3.48 5.45
CA TYR A 364 13.92 -4.20 5.09
C TYR A 364 14.63 -4.79 6.32
N ALA A 365 14.86 -3.98 7.35
CA ALA A 365 15.49 -4.43 8.59
C ALA A 365 14.70 -5.53 9.28
N PHE A 366 13.36 -5.39 9.33
CA PHE A 366 12.47 -6.39 9.90
C PHE A 366 12.59 -7.73 9.17
N TYR A 367 12.46 -7.75 7.83
CA TYR A 367 12.55 -9.00 7.07
C TYR A 367 13.91 -9.65 7.19
N THR A 368 15.00 -8.89 7.17
CA THR A 368 16.37 -9.42 7.32
C THR A 368 16.59 -10.02 8.70
N LYS A 369 16.25 -9.27 9.76
CA LYS A 369 16.42 -9.73 11.15
C LYS A 369 15.50 -10.90 11.48
N PHE A 370 14.25 -10.85 10.99
CA PHE A 370 13.30 -11.93 11.16
C PHE A 370 13.79 -13.25 10.56
N VAL A 371 14.29 -13.22 9.31
CA VAL A 371 14.82 -14.40 8.66
C VAL A 371 16.09 -14.91 9.38
N ASN A 372 16.93 -14.02 9.86
CA ASN A 372 18.12 -14.40 10.63
C ASN A 372 17.76 -15.07 11.96
N HIS A 373 16.68 -14.61 12.63
CA HIS A 373 16.26 -15.15 13.92
C HIS A 373 15.48 -16.47 13.79
N PHE A 374 14.51 -16.54 12.85
CA PHE A 374 13.62 -17.69 12.71
C PHE A 374 13.99 -18.65 11.57
N GLY A 375 14.93 -18.33 10.72
CA GLY A 375 15.32 -19.12 9.54
C GLY A 375 14.23 -19.18 8.44
N LYS A 376 13.13 -18.45 8.58
CA LYS A 376 11.95 -18.47 7.71
C LYS A 376 11.47 -17.06 7.42
N LYS A 377 10.74 -16.90 6.31
CA LYS A 377 10.11 -15.62 6.00
C LYS A 377 8.95 -15.33 6.96
N PRO A 378 8.67 -14.07 7.31
CA PRO A 378 7.60 -13.70 8.25
C PRO A 378 6.23 -14.31 7.92
N LYS A 379 5.86 -14.36 6.63
CA LYS A 379 4.58 -14.93 6.18
C LYS A 379 4.49 -16.44 6.41
N GLU A 380 5.56 -17.16 6.15
CA GLU A 380 5.65 -18.61 6.35
C GLU A 380 5.56 -18.94 7.84
N TYR A 381 6.37 -18.24 8.65
CA TYR A 381 6.36 -18.39 10.10
C TYR A 381 4.99 -18.11 10.71
N LEU A 382 4.36 -16.97 10.35
CA LEU A 382 3.03 -16.61 10.86
C LEU A 382 1.98 -17.67 10.51
N SER A 383 2.00 -18.22 9.30
CA SER A 383 1.07 -19.26 8.87
C SER A 383 1.26 -20.55 9.67
N GLU A 384 2.49 -20.99 9.87
CA GLU A 384 2.81 -22.18 10.64
C GLU A 384 2.41 -22.05 12.12
N ILE A 385 2.74 -20.92 12.74
CA ILE A 385 2.39 -20.68 14.14
C ILE A 385 0.88 -20.61 14.33
N LYS A 386 0.15 -19.95 13.42
CA LYS A 386 -1.32 -19.92 13.48
C LYS A 386 -1.92 -21.33 13.40
N ILE A 387 -1.44 -22.17 12.50
CA ILE A 387 -1.88 -23.56 12.38
C ILE A 387 -1.59 -24.34 13.67
N LYS A 388 -0.38 -24.23 14.22
CA LYS A 388 0.02 -24.89 15.47
C LYS A 388 -0.91 -24.50 16.62
N ILE A 389 -1.16 -23.21 16.82
CA ILE A 389 -2.02 -22.70 17.89
C ILE A 389 -3.48 -23.17 17.73
N LEU A 390 -4.00 -23.19 16.50
CA LEU A 390 -5.35 -23.68 16.22
C LEU A 390 -5.47 -25.17 16.52
N GLN A 391 -4.47 -25.98 16.17
CA GLN A 391 -4.43 -27.41 16.49
C GLN A 391 -4.37 -27.65 17.99
N GLU A 392 -3.57 -26.89 18.73
CA GLU A 392 -3.50 -26.95 20.20
C GLU A 392 -4.87 -26.66 20.82
N LYS A 393 -5.53 -25.55 20.40
CA LYS A 393 -6.90 -25.21 20.86
C LYS A 393 -7.92 -26.29 20.53
N GLN A 394 -7.86 -26.90 19.35
CA GLN A 394 -8.75 -27.97 18.95
C GLN A 394 -8.54 -29.21 19.86
N ASN A 395 -7.29 -29.57 20.13
CA ASN A 395 -6.99 -30.69 21.02
C ASN A 395 -7.44 -30.46 22.46
N GLU A 396 -7.33 -29.24 22.96
CA GLU A 396 -7.86 -28.87 24.29
C GLU A 396 -9.40 -28.98 24.37
N LEU A 397 -10.09 -28.56 23.32
CA LEU A 397 -11.55 -28.68 23.23
C LEU A 397 -11.99 -30.13 23.15
N LEU A 398 -11.27 -30.97 22.42
CA LEU A 398 -11.54 -32.42 22.37
C LEU A 398 -11.32 -33.10 23.73
N LYS A 399 -10.25 -32.73 24.44
CA LYS A 399 -10.00 -33.25 25.80
C LYS A 399 -11.11 -32.83 26.78
N LYS A 400 -11.57 -31.56 26.74
CA LYS A 400 -12.69 -31.09 27.55
C LYS A 400 -14.00 -31.80 27.22
N ARG A 401 -14.27 -32.08 25.93
CA ARG A 401 -15.46 -32.79 25.52
C ARG A 401 -15.45 -34.26 26.07
N ASN A 402 -14.34 -34.94 25.91
CA ASN A 402 -14.21 -36.32 26.39
C ASN A 402 -14.33 -36.42 27.92
N SER A 403 -13.82 -35.42 28.66
CA SER A 403 -13.99 -35.36 30.11
C SER A 403 -15.42 -35.03 30.58
N LEU A 404 -16.28 -34.49 29.71
CA LEU A 404 -17.69 -34.22 29.96
C LEU A 404 -18.59 -35.41 29.57
N GLU A 405 -18.10 -36.31 28.71
CA GLU A 405 -18.80 -37.57 28.35
C GLU A 405 -18.49 -38.70 29.33
N GLU A 406 -17.52 -38.56 30.26
CA GLU A 406 -17.18 -39.50 31.33
C GLU A 406 -17.87 -39.22 32.68
N ILE A 407 -18.70 -38.14 32.78
CA ILE A 407 -19.53 -37.79 33.93
C ILE A 407 -20.99 -38.09 33.63
#